data_9ba7d965de8f954d3c8d805bc40a761a
#
_entry.id   9ba7d965de8f954d3c8d805bc40a761a
#
_cell.length_a   1.000
_cell.length_b   1.000
_cell.length_c   1.000
_cell.angle_alpha   90.00
_cell.angle_beta   90.00
_cell.angle_gamma   90.00
#
_symmetry.space_group_name_H-M   'P 1'
#
loop_
_entity.id
_entity.type
_entity.pdbx_description
1 polymer ?
#
loop_
_entity_poly.entity_id
_entity_poly.type
_entity_poly.pdbx_seq_one_letter_code
_entity_poly.pdbx_strand_id
1 'polypeptide(L)'
;VQVPYEYYILNVKLTNTPLSAIAENNLTPEQLEMYRVYLQTSGNKPLIFGGGSPDTSASEDLSGVDFVNGTRPGNTAIVDLAKQQVGNVGGYPYWSWYGFNSRVEWCACFVSWCYGQIGLSEPRFAACQSQGIPWFTSHGQWGARGYENIAPGDAIFFDWDLDGSADHVGLVIGRDANRVYTVEG
;
A
#
# COMPACT_ATOMS: atom_id res chain seq x y z
N VAL A 1 -18.80 57.93 24.14
CA VAL A 1 -17.66 57.09 24.48
C VAL A 1 -17.31 56.31 23.20
N GLN A 2 -16.22 56.68 22.53
CA GLN A 2 -15.68 55.90 21.41
C GLN A 2 -14.97 54.68 22.01
N VAL A 3 -15.44 53.51 21.64
CA VAL A 3 -14.74 52.25 21.93
C VAL A 3 -13.67 52.08 20.84
N PRO A 4 -12.37 51.97 21.19
CA PRO A 4 -11.35 51.73 20.20
C PRO A 4 -11.57 50.35 19.57
N TYR A 5 -11.68 50.28 18.25
CA TYR A 5 -11.71 49.05 17.50
C TYR A 5 -10.25 48.63 17.21
N GLU A 6 -9.87 47.45 17.68
CA GLU A 6 -8.71 46.77 17.15
C GLU A 6 -9.18 46.03 15.88
N TYR A 7 -8.62 46.34 14.73
CA TYR A 7 -8.85 45.57 13.51
C TYR A 7 -7.53 45.00 13.02
N TYR A 8 -7.61 43.76 12.58
CA TYR A 8 -6.47 43.07 12.00
C TYR A 8 -6.62 43.06 10.50
N ILE A 9 -5.60 43.53 9.77
CA ILE A 9 -5.53 43.40 8.32
C ILE A 9 -4.85 42.05 8.06
N LEU A 10 -5.63 41.07 7.62
CA LEU A 10 -5.09 39.79 7.18
C LEU A 10 -4.64 39.93 5.73
N ASN A 11 -3.32 40.02 5.54
CA ASN A 11 -2.73 39.93 4.21
C ASN A 11 -2.57 38.47 3.82
N VAL A 12 -3.48 37.94 3.02
CA VAL A 12 -3.36 36.60 2.45
C VAL A 12 -2.54 36.66 1.18
N LYS A 13 -1.31 36.17 1.25
CA LYS A 13 -0.50 35.93 0.05
C LYS A 13 -0.73 34.49 -0.41
N LEU A 14 -1.42 34.35 -1.53
CA LEU A 14 -1.54 33.07 -2.19
C LEU A 14 -0.22 32.77 -2.92
N THR A 15 0.50 31.77 -2.45
CA THR A 15 1.66 31.20 -3.12
C THR A 15 1.30 29.84 -3.67
N ASN A 16 1.59 29.63 -4.94
CA ASN A 16 1.38 28.32 -5.55
C ASN A 16 2.54 27.39 -5.11
N THR A 17 2.38 26.73 -3.97
CA THR A 17 3.34 25.75 -3.46
C THR A 17 2.94 24.37 -3.95
N PRO A 18 3.81 23.63 -4.64
CA PRO A 18 3.52 22.26 -5.05
C PRO A 18 3.15 21.39 -3.84
N LEU A 19 2.18 20.49 -3.99
CA LEU A 19 1.77 19.57 -2.94
C LEU A 19 2.91 18.67 -2.48
N SER A 20 3.83 18.28 -3.40
CA SER A 20 5.05 17.56 -3.06
C SER A 20 5.92 18.31 -2.05
N ALA A 21 6.12 19.63 -2.25
CA ALA A 21 6.91 20.45 -1.33
C ALA A 21 6.21 20.61 0.03
N ILE A 22 4.87 20.63 0.05
CA ILE A 22 4.10 20.64 1.30
C ILE A 22 4.31 19.32 2.05
N ALA A 23 4.21 18.19 1.37
CA ALA A 23 4.44 16.88 1.94
C ALA A 23 5.88 16.74 2.48
N GLU A 24 6.88 17.11 1.67
CA GLU A 24 8.30 17.04 2.04
C GLU A 24 8.67 17.91 3.25
N ASN A 25 7.97 19.02 3.46
CA ASN A 25 8.23 19.90 4.58
C ASN A 25 7.48 19.55 5.88
N ASN A 26 6.44 18.73 5.80
CA ASN A 26 5.55 18.46 6.94
C ASN A 26 5.52 17.00 7.39
N LEU A 27 6.03 16.07 6.60
CA LEU A 27 6.04 14.64 6.90
C LEU A 27 7.43 14.19 7.34
N THR A 28 7.48 13.19 8.22
CA THR A 28 8.74 12.49 8.52
C THR A 28 9.20 11.69 7.29
N PRO A 29 10.49 11.29 7.21
CA PRO A 29 10.95 10.46 6.10
C PRO A 29 10.12 9.19 5.89
N GLU A 30 9.73 8.52 6.99
CA GLU A 30 8.89 7.32 6.94
C GLU A 30 7.46 7.64 6.44
N GLN A 31 6.86 8.71 6.95
CA GLN A 31 5.54 9.16 6.50
C GLN A 31 5.56 9.60 5.04
N LEU A 32 6.64 10.27 4.61
CA LEU A 32 6.78 10.71 3.22
C LEU A 32 6.89 9.51 2.28
N GLU A 33 7.64 8.47 2.66
CA GLU A 33 7.75 7.25 1.87
C GLU A 33 6.40 6.50 1.81
N MET A 34 5.71 6.34 2.93
CA MET A 34 4.36 5.76 2.96
C MET A 34 3.39 6.56 2.08
N TYR A 35 3.46 7.89 2.13
CA TYR A 35 2.62 8.76 1.31
C TYR A 35 2.92 8.58 -0.19
N ARG A 36 4.19 8.44 -0.57
CA ARG A 36 4.59 8.17 -1.95
C ARG A 36 4.07 6.83 -2.45
N VAL A 37 4.18 5.79 -1.63
CA VAL A 37 3.65 4.46 -1.95
C VAL A 37 2.13 4.51 -2.08
N TYR A 38 1.43 5.14 -1.14
CA TYR A 38 -0.02 5.34 -1.22
C TYR A 38 -0.45 6.05 -2.51
N LEU A 39 0.23 7.14 -2.88
CA LEU A 39 -0.06 7.87 -4.10
C LEU A 39 0.26 7.06 -5.37
N GLN A 40 1.26 6.21 -5.31
CA GLN A 40 1.59 5.32 -6.41
C GLN A 40 0.51 4.25 -6.61
N THR A 41 0.08 3.59 -5.53
CA THR A 41 -0.96 2.57 -5.56
C THR A 41 -2.32 3.15 -5.94
N SER A 42 -2.63 4.38 -5.51
CA SER A 42 -3.86 5.08 -5.89
C SER A 42 -3.82 5.73 -7.29
N GLY A 43 -2.68 5.66 -8.00
CA GLY A 43 -2.48 6.29 -9.30
C GLY A 43 -2.33 7.83 -9.25
N ASN A 44 -2.17 8.41 -8.07
CA ASN A 44 -2.12 9.87 -7.86
C ASN A 44 -0.68 10.43 -7.79
N LYS A 45 0.34 9.59 -7.78
CA LYS A 45 1.75 10.02 -7.68
C LYS A 45 2.15 11.05 -8.74
N PRO A 46 1.78 10.91 -10.03
CA PRO A 46 2.10 11.89 -11.05
C PRO A 46 1.46 13.26 -10.82
N LEU A 47 0.30 13.31 -10.19
CA LEU A 47 -0.41 14.56 -9.92
C LEU A 47 0.24 15.39 -8.82
N ILE A 48 0.92 14.74 -7.88
CA ILE A 48 1.47 15.37 -6.67
C ILE A 48 2.97 15.61 -6.80
N PHE A 49 3.73 14.61 -7.23
CA PHE A 49 5.20 14.70 -7.28
C PHE A 49 5.76 15.02 -8.67
N GLY A 50 4.92 15.19 -9.68
CA GLY A 50 5.36 15.42 -11.07
C GLY A 50 6.09 14.19 -11.64
N GLY A 51 5.90 13.95 -12.89
CA GLY A 51 6.50 12.82 -13.61
C GLY A 51 5.51 12.42 -14.66
N GLY A 52 5.96 12.20 -15.86
CA GLY A 52 5.15 11.97 -17.04
C GLY A 52 3.96 11.04 -16.82
N SER A 53 3.13 10.89 -17.82
CA SER A 53 1.93 10.05 -17.86
C SER A 53 1.88 8.98 -16.78
N PRO A 54 0.72 8.72 -16.15
CA PRO A 54 0.61 7.60 -15.23
C PRO A 54 1.21 6.40 -15.93
N ASP A 55 2.38 5.99 -15.45
CA ASP A 55 3.00 4.78 -15.95
C ASP A 55 2.11 3.65 -15.50
N THR A 56 1.27 3.18 -16.41
CA THR A 56 0.40 2.02 -16.20
C THR A 56 1.22 0.74 -16.07
N SER A 57 2.53 0.85 -16.17
CA SER A 57 3.52 -0.20 -15.95
C SER A 57 4.40 0.16 -14.75
N ALA A 58 3.82 0.26 -13.56
CA ALA A 58 4.58 0.36 -12.31
C ALA A 58 5.21 -0.99 -11.93
N SER A 59 5.90 -1.62 -12.86
CA SER A 59 6.87 -2.65 -12.54
C SER A 59 8.21 -1.96 -12.41
N GLU A 60 8.68 -1.71 -11.19
CA GLU A 60 10.08 -1.40 -11.00
C GLU A 60 10.92 -2.52 -11.63
N ASP A 61 11.96 -2.14 -12.37
CA ASP A 61 12.93 -3.13 -12.86
C ASP A 61 13.67 -3.73 -11.64
N LEU A 62 13.28 -4.93 -11.27
CA LEU A 62 13.88 -5.66 -10.15
C LEU A 62 15.12 -6.49 -10.56
N SER A 63 15.61 -6.36 -11.81
CA SER A 63 16.71 -7.16 -12.33
C SER A 63 18.04 -6.95 -11.59
N GLY A 64 18.20 -5.81 -10.91
CA GLY A 64 19.38 -5.48 -10.11
C GLY A 64 19.19 -5.69 -8.60
N VAL A 65 18.09 -6.27 -8.15
CA VAL A 65 17.81 -6.45 -6.72
C VAL A 65 18.32 -7.81 -6.25
N ASP A 66 19.26 -7.78 -5.31
CA ASP A 66 19.74 -8.97 -4.61
C ASP A 66 18.75 -9.32 -3.48
N PHE A 67 17.79 -10.19 -3.78
CA PHE A 67 16.85 -10.66 -2.77
C PHE A 67 17.56 -11.51 -1.70
N VAL A 68 17.30 -11.17 -0.45
CA VAL A 68 17.79 -11.91 0.72
C VAL A 68 16.75 -12.96 1.11
N ASN A 69 17.17 -14.22 1.15
CA ASN A 69 16.32 -15.30 1.65
C ASN A 69 16.29 -15.30 3.18
N GLY A 70 15.08 -15.30 3.75
CA GLY A 70 14.86 -15.52 5.17
C GLY A 70 14.97 -17.00 5.55
N THR A 71 14.73 -17.32 6.82
CA THR A 71 14.72 -18.71 7.32
C THR A 71 13.41 -19.44 7.00
N ARG A 72 12.34 -18.70 6.66
CA ARG A 72 11.07 -19.27 6.21
C ARG A 72 11.09 -19.49 4.70
N PRO A 73 10.59 -20.65 4.23
CA PRO A 73 10.42 -20.83 2.79
C PRO A 73 9.36 -19.86 2.26
N GLY A 74 9.67 -19.20 1.12
CA GLY A 74 8.69 -18.41 0.39
C GLY A 74 7.76 -19.29 -0.45
N ASN A 75 6.65 -18.70 -0.90
CA ASN A 75 5.74 -19.33 -1.85
C ASN A 75 5.92 -18.68 -3.24
N THR A 76 6.70 -19.33 -4.09
CA THR A 76 6.99 -18.82 -5.44
C THR A 76 5.74 -18.83 -6.34
N ALA A 77 4.83 -19.76 -6.16
CA ALA A 77 3.63 -19.85 -7.00
C ALA A 77 2.73 -18.62 -6.84
N ILE A 78 2.51 -18.15 -5.60
CA ILE A 78 1.72 -16.95 -5.36
C ILE A 78 2.45 -15.69 -5.83
N VAL A 79 3.77 -15.64 -5.69
CA VAL A 79 4.60 -14.53 -6.17
C VAL A 79 4.52 -14.40 -7.69
N ASP A 80 4.69 -15.49 -8.41
CA ASP A 80 4.61 -15.50 -9.88
C ASP A 80 3.21 -15.13 -10.35
N LEU A 81 2.18 -15.63 -9.67
CA LEU A 81 0.80 -15.26 -9.94
C LEU A 81 0.55 -13.77 -9.74
N ALA A 82 0.99 -13.21 -8.61
CA ALA A 82 0.82 -11.79 -8.31
C ALA A 82 1.52 -10.90 -9.34
N LYS A 83 2.75 -11.24 -9.72
CA LYS A 83 3.51 -10.51 -10.75
C LYS A 83 2.80 -10.49 -12.11
N GLN A 84 2.08 -11.55 -12.47
CA GLN A 84 1.30 -11.60 -13.70
C GLN A 84 0.09 -10.64 -13.70
N GLN A 85 -0.31 -10.15 -12.53
CA GLN A 85 -1.43 -9.23 -12.41
C GLN A 85 -1.02 -7.76 -12.52
N VAL A 86 0.28 -7.46 -12.55
CA VAL A 86 0.80 -6.10 -12.69
C VAL A 86 0.26 -5.46 -13.97
N GLY A 87 -0.25 -4.25 -13.85
CA GLY A 87 -0.91 -3.53 -14.94
C GLY A 87 -2.45 -3.66 -14.96
N ASN A 88 -3.06 -4.47 -14.07
CA ASN A 88 -4.50 -4.47 -13.92
C ASN A 88 -4.97 -3.14 -13.31
N VAL A 89 -5.98 -2.54 -13.92
CA VAL A 89 -6.57 -1.27 -13.47
C VAL A 89 -8.01 -1.49 -13.04
N GLY A 90 -8.35 -0.98 -11.84
CA GLY A 90 -9.71 -1.01 -11.31
C GLY A 90 -10.13 -2.30 -10.61
N GLY A 91 -9.27 -3.33 -10.62
CA GLY A 91 -9.40 -4.51 -9.79
C GLY A 91 -10.61 -5.40 -10.03
N TYR A 92 -11.28 -5.28 -11.20
CA TYR A 92 -12.51 -6.04 -11.49
C TYR A 92 -12.37 -7.55 -11.26
N PRO A 93 -11.30 -8.25 -11.67
CA PRO A 93 -11.16 -9.69 -11.45
C PRO A 93 -11.18 -10.08 -9.97
N TYR A 94 -10.71 -9.21 -9.10
CA TYR A 94 -10.51 -9.52 -7.68
C TYR A 94 -11.74 -9.22 -6.84
N TRP A 95 -12.30 -8.00 -6.94
CA TRP A 95 -13.48 -7.65 -6.17
C TRP A 95 -14.74 -8.40 -6.66
N SER A 96 -14.87 -8.68 -7.98
CA SER A 96 -15.98 -9.48 -8.50
C SER A 96 -15.87 -10.95 -8.07
N TRP A 97 -14.66 -11.53 -8.09
CA TRP A 97 -14.42 -12.88 -7.56
C TRP A 97 -14.74 -12.98 -6.06
N TYR A 98 -14.44 -11.93 -5.32
CA TYR A 98 -14.78 -11.88 -3.89
C TYR A 98 -16.30 -11.91 -3.67
N GLY A 99 -17.08 -11.36 -4.58
CA GLY A 99 -18.54 -11.36 -4.55
C GLY A 99 -19.17 -9.96 -4.54
N PHE A 100 -18.39 -8.90 -4.80
CA PHE A 100 -18.92 -7.55 -4.94
C PHE A 100 -19.50 -7.33 -6.34
N ASN A 101 -20.61 -6.58 -6.41
CA ASN A 101 -21.32 -6.25 -7.65
C ASN A 101 -20.89 -4.91 -8.26
N SER A 102 -20.09 -4.15 -7.55
CA SER A 102 -19.55 -2.85 -7.98
C SER A 102 -18.14 -2.69 -7.42
N ARG A 103 -17.39 -1.74 -8.00
CA ARG A 103 -16.04 -1.42 -7.55
C ARG A 103 -16.03 -1.01 -6.07
N VAL A 104 -15.12 -1.63 -5.34
CA VAL A 104 -14.77 -1.31 -3.94
C VAL A 104 -13.27 -1.06 -3.86
N GLU A 105 -12.77 -0.68 -2.71
CA GLU A 105 -11.34 -0.80 -2.39
C GLU A 105 -10.97 -2.28 -2.44
N TRP A 106 -9.99 -2.63 -3.26
CA TRP A 106 -9.77 -4.02 -3.66
C TRP A 106 -8.42 -4.62 -3.30
N CYS A 107 -7.60 -3.90 -2.54
CA CYS A 107 -6.29 -4.41 -2.09
C CYS A 107 -6.42 -5.76 -1.35
N ALA A 108 -7.34 -5.84 -0.39
CA ALA A 108 -7.61 -7.06 0.35
C ALA A 108 -8.25 -8.16 -0.51
N CYS A 109 -9.11 -7.77 -1.46
CA CYS A 109 -9.69 -8.72 -2.44
C CYS A 109 -8.61 -9.32 -3.34
N PHE A 110 -7.63 -8.52 -3.76
CA PHE A 110 -6.50 -8.96 -4.58
C PHE A 110 -5.66 -10.01 -3.85
N VAL A 111 -5.25 -9.73 -2.61
CA VAL A 111 -4.46 -10.67 -1.80
C VAL A 111 -5.24 -11.96 -1.57
N SER A 112 -6.52 -11.85 -1.21
CA SER A 112 -7.41 -13.01 -1.04
C SER A 112 -7.57 -13.83 -2.32
N TRP A 113 -7.68 -13.15 -3.46
CA TRP A 113 -7.75 -13.79 -4.76
C TRP A 113 -6.46 -14.57 -5.05
N CYS A 114 -5.30 -13.97 -4.81
CA CYS A 114 -4.01 -14.65 -5.00
C CYS A 114 -3.92 -15.94 -4.17
N TYR A 115 -4.31 -15.92 -2.90
CA TYR A 115 -4.37 -17.13 -2.08
C TYR A 115 -5.36 -18.17 -2.63
N GLY A 116 -6.53 -17.72 -3.06
CA GLY A 116 -7.54 -18.60 -3.66
C GLY A 116 -7.07 -19.29 -4.93
N GLN A 117 -6.35 -18.58 -5.81
CA GLN A 117 -5.84 -19.13 -7.07
C GLN A 117 -4.76 -20.22 -6.88
N ILE A 118 -4.01 -20.18 -5.79
CA ILE A 118 -3.04 -21.24 -5.45
C ILE A 118 -3.66 -22.37 -4.62
N GLY A 119 -4.98 -22.39 -4.50
CA GLY A 119 -5.74 -23.48 -3.84
C GLY A 119 -5.95 -23.33 -2.36
N LEU A 120 -5.68 -22.16 -1.77
CA LEU A 120 -6.00 -21.87 -0.39
C LEU A 120 -7.40 -21.27 -0.29
N SER A 121 -8.29 -21.91 0.50
CA SER A 121 -9.62 -21.37 0.77
C SER A 121 -9.60 -20.18 1.73
N GLU A 122 -8.56 -20.09 2.55
CA GLU A 122 -8.29 -19.06 3.56
C GLU A 122 -6.82 -18.65 3.54
N PRO A 123 -6.44 -17.43 3.91
CA PRO A 123 -7.33 -16.35 4.35
C PRO A 123 -8.16 -15.77 3.19
N ARG A 124 -9.39 -15.39 3.49
CA ARG A 124 -10.29 -14.69 2.57
C ARG A 124 -10.90 -13.47 3.27
N PHE A 125 -10.43 -12.29 2.91
CA PHE A 125 -10.83 -11.02 3.53
C PHE A 125 -10.91 -9.90 2.51
N ALA A 126 -11.78 -8.92 2.79
CA ALA A 126 -11.97 -7.72 1.97
C ALA A 126 -11.75 -6.42 2.77
N ALA A 127 -11.44 -6.55 4.06
CA ALA A 127 -11.13 -5.42 4.94
C ALA A 127 -9.86 -5.73 5.74
N CYS A 128 -8.87 -4.86 5.64
CA CYS A 128 -7.55 -5.06 6.23
C CYS A 128 -7.63 -5.19 7.75
N GLN A 129 -8.14 -4.14 8.42
CA GLN A 129 -8.18 -4.04 9.87
C GLN A 129 -9.18 -5.00 10.52
N SER A 130 -10.39 -5.10 9.98
CA SER A 130 -11.47 -5.82 10.66
C SER A 130 -11.57 -7.32 10.32
N GLN A 131 -10.89 -7.76 9.25
CA GLN A 131 -10.93 -9.15 8.78
C GLN A 131 -9.54 -9.76 8.65
N GLY A 132 -8.63 -9.12 7.90
CA GLY A 132 -7.30 -9.65 7.60
C GLY A 132 -6.46 -9.83 8.86
N ILE A 133 -6.17 -8.76 9.59
CA ILE A 133 -5.37 -8.82 10.81
C ILE A 133 -5.93 -9.80 11.84
N PRO A 134 -7.26 -9.80 12.17
CA PRO A 134 -7.82 -10.77 13.09
C PRO A 134 -7.66 -12.22 12.63
N TRP A 135 -7.77 -12.47 11.32
CA TRP A 135 -7.58 -13.82 10.79
C TRP A 135 -6.15 -14.31 11.04
N PHE A 136 -5.13 -13.53 10.60
CA PHE A 136 -3.71 -13.89 10.81
C PHE A 136 -3.36 -14.01 12.30
N THR A 137 -3.90 -13.13 13.14
CA THR A 137 -3.65 -13.15 14.58
C THR A 137 -4.22 -14.42 15.22
N SER A 138 -5.46 -14.79 14.89
CA SER A 138 -6.12 -15.99 15.47
C SER A 138 -5.48 -17.30 15.02
N HIS A 139 -4.77 -17.29 13.89
CA HIS A 139 -4.05 -18.45 13.37
C HIS A 139 -2.56 -18.47 13.74
N GLY A 140 -2.12 -17.54 14.60
CA GLY A 140 -0.71 -17.46 15.01
C GLY A 140 0.26 -17.11 13.87
N GLN A 141 -0.24 -16.44 12.84
CA GLN A 141 0.52 -16.04 11.63
C GLN A 141 0.74 -14.53 11.54
N TRP A 142 0.44 -13.80 12.61
CA TRP A 142 0.64 -12.35 12.66
C TRP A 142 2.05 -12.01 13.15
N GLY A 143 2.79 -11.25 12.34
CA GLY A 143 4.03 -10.59 12.72
C GLY A 143 3.77 -9.10 12.97
N ALA A 144 4.09 -8.61 14.17
CA ALA A 144 3.96 -7.19 14.47
C ALA A 144 5.02 -6.35 13.73
N ARG A 145 4.88 -5.02 13.79
CA ARG A 145 5.87 -4.08 13.25
C ARG A 145 7.29 -4.43 13.77
N GLY A 146 8.24 -4.47 12.85
CA GLY A 146 9.61 -4.91 13.14
C GLY A 146 9.85 -6.41 13.02
N TYR A 147 8.88 -7.18 12.56
CA TYR A 147 9.08 -8.60 12.26
C TYR A 147 10.07 -8.76 11.11
N GLU A 148 11.20 -9.41 11.38
CA GLU A 148 12.33 -9.49 10.44
C GLU A 148 12.29 -10.71 9.51
N ASN A 149 11.50 -11.74 9.84
CA ASN A 149 11.50 -13.00 9.08
C ASN A 149 10.41 -13.02 8.00
N ILE A 150 10.33 -11.91 7.24
CA ILE A 150 9.41 -11.75 6.12
C ILE A 150 9.82 -12.70 4.99
N ALA A 151 8.85 -13.39 4.39
CA ALA A 151 9.05 -14.30 3.28
C ALA A 151 8.18 -13.94 2.07
N PRO A 152 8.62 -14.25 0.83
CA PRO A 152 7.81 -14.11 -0.36
C PRO A 152 6.48 -14.88 -0.24
N GLY A 153 5.37 -14.21 -0.53
CA GLY A 153 4.02 -14.75 -0.36
C GLY A 153 3.33 -14.33 0.93
N ASP A 154 4.01 -13.63 1.83
CA ASP A 154 3.37 -13.03 3.00
C ASP A 154 2.46 -11.86 2.59
N ALA A 155 1.36 -11.66 3.33
CA ALA A 155 0.61 -10.42 3.27
C ALA A 155 1.27 -9.37 4.18
N ILE A 156 1.52 -8.18 3.66
CA ILE A 156 2.02 -7.05 4.44
C ILE A 156 0.94 -5.99 4.56
N PHE A 157 0.68 -5.55 5.78
CA PHE A 157 -0.33 -4.55 6.08
C PHE A 157 0.33 -3.20 6.35
N PHE A 158 -0.28 -2.16 5.81
CA PHE A 158 0.19 -0.79 5.91
C PHE A 158 -0.79 0.04 6.72
N ASP A 159 -0.26 0.85 7.60
CA ASP A 159 -0.94 1.87 8.39
C ASP A 159 -0.33 3.21 7.94
N TRP A 160 -1.02 3.89 7.01
CA TRP A 160 -0.49 5.04 6.30
C TRP A 160 -0.45 6.31 7.14
N ASP A 161 -1.43 6.46 8.04
CA ASP A 161 -1.56 7.64 8.87
C ASP A 161 -1.07 7.42 10.32
N LEU A 162 -0.61 6.19 10.62
CA LEU A 162 -0.04 5.80 11.91
C LEU A 162 -1.06 5.87 13.07
N ASP A 163 -2.33 5.64 12.78
CA ASP A 163 -3.40 5.61 13.77
C ASP A 163 -3.55 4.26 14.48
N GLY A 164 -2.79 3.25 14.05
CA GLY A 164 -2.84 1.89 14.57
C GLY A 164 -3.86 0.99 13.85
N SER A 165 -4.45 1.49 12.77
CA SER A 165 -5.37 0.76 11.90
C SER A 165 -4.73 0.48 10.54
N ALA A 166 -4.97 -0.69 9.98
CA ALA A 166 -4.44 -0.99 8.66
C ALA A 166 -5.35 -0.46 7.56
N ASP A 167 -4.78 0.41 6.71
CA ASP A 167 -5.46 1.02 5.56
C ASP A 167 -5.33 0.19 4.30
N HIS A 168 -4.24 -0.56 4.19
CA HIS A 168 -3.86 -1.22 2.94
C HIS A 168 -3.20 -2.56 3.20
N VAL A 169 -3.15 -3.41 2.16
CA VAL A 169 -2.43 -4.68 2.18
C VAL A 169 -1.84 -4.98 0.81
N GLY A 170 -0.61 -5.46 0.80
CA GLY A 170 0.09 -5.96 -0.37
C GLY A 170 0.57 -7.39 -0.20
N LEU A 171 1.01 -8.01 -1.29
CA LEU A 171 1.65 -9.32 -1.30
C LEU A 171 3.15 -9.17 -1.44
N VAL A 172 3.92 -9.71 -0.51
CA VAL A 172 5.38 -9.67 -0.54
C VAL A 172 5.91 -10.56 -1.66
N ILE A 173 6.76 -10.01 -2.51
CA ILE A 173 7.45 -10.75 -3.58
C ILE A 173 8.93 -11.00 -3.29
N GLY A 174 9.48 -10.30 -2.32
CA GLY A 174 10.86 -10.44 -1.87
C GLY A 174 11.29 -9.30 -0.96
N ARG A 175 12.50 -9.39 -0.47
CA ARG A 175 13.15 -8.31 0.28
C ARG A 175 14.64 -8.25 -0.01
N ASP A 176 15.25 -7.11 0.12
CA ASP A 176 16.70 -6.95 0.27
C ASP A 176 17.04 -6.59 1.73
N ALA A 177 18.25 -6.07 1.96
CA ALA A 177 18.71 -5.69 3.30
C ALA A 177 17.90 -4.52 3.91
N ASN A 178 17.26 -3.69 3.08
CA ASN A 178 16.68 -2.42 3.48
C ASN A 178 15.20 -2.26 3.11
N ARG A 179 14.68 -3.09 2.20
CA ARG A 179 13.36 -2.92 1.59
C ARG A 179 12.60 -4.24 1.49
N VAL A 180 11.29 -4.13 1.55
CA VAL A 180 10.35 -5.19 1.16
C VAL A 180 9.71 -4.78 -0.16
N TYR A 181 9.65 -5.72 -1.09
CA TYR A 181 9.06 -5.52 -2.41
C TYR A 181 7.71 -6.23 -2.45
N THR A 182 6.71 -5.55 -3.01
CA THR A 182 5.32 -6.00 -2.99
C THR A 182 4.69 -5.92 -4.37
N VAL A 183 3.61 -6.68 -4.56
CA VAL A 183 2.58 -6.42 -5.57
C VAL A 183 1.31 -6.06 -4.84
N GLU A 184 0.66 -5.01 -5.28
CA GLU A 184 -0.46 -4.40 -4.57
C GLU A 184 -1.66 -4.20 -5.49
N GLY A 185 -2.83 -4.10 -4.86
CA GLY A 185 -4.10 -3.96 -5.52
C GLY A 185 -4.81 -2.64 -5.30
#